data_3b1551f63ca61a738880481e237a125f
#
_entry.id   3b1551f63ca61a738880481e237a125f
#
_cell.length_a   1.000
_cell.length_b   1.000
_cell.length_c   1.000
_cell.angle_alpha   90.00
_cell.angle_beta   90.00
_cell.angle_gamma   90.00
#
_symmetry.space_group_name_H-M   'P 1'
#
loop_
_entity.id
_entity.type
_entity.pdbx_description
1 polymer ?
#
loop_
_entity_poly.entity_id
_entity_poly.type
_entity_poly.pdbx_seq_one_letter_code
_entity_poly.pdbx_strand_id
1 'polypeptide(L)'
;MKILISNDDGFRADGIVALYAALKDIADVEVVAPEHNNSAKSNALTLHTPLYVNRADNGFRYVNGTPADCVHIALTGLLGYRPDLVISGINNGANMGDDTLYSGTVGAAMEGFLFGIPAIAVSQIDKGWAHLDGAASTVKRMVQQMIQQDLIGHRPWLLNVNIPNLPESQIKSPKVCRLGRRHAAEPVITQVDPRGQTMYWIGAAGAAMDDSAGTDFHAADQGHVVVTPLKVDLTEHDHLQAWSQTCSRLWHQDGQ
;
A
#
# COMPACT_ATOMS: atom_id res chain seq x y z
N MET A 1 21.19 7.14 -5.09
CA MET A 1 19.81 6.68 -5.30
C MET A 1 18.87 7.59 -4.55
N LYS A 2 17.75 7.96 -5.15
CA LYS A 2 16.72 8.84 -4.58
C LYS A 2 15.44 8.04 -4.30
N ILE A 3 14.94 8.14 -3.07
CA ILE A 3 13.72 7.44 -2.63
C ILE A 3 12.66 8.47 -2.23
N LEU A 4 11.44 8.31 -2.74
CA LEU A 4 10.27 8.99 -2.22
C LEU A 4 9.55 8.08 -1.24
N ILE A 5 9.30 8.58 -0.03
CA ILE A 5 8.51 7.89 0.99
C ILE A 5 7.16 8.59 1.18
N SER A 6 6.09 7.79 1.26
CA SER A 6 4.75 8.21 1.68
C SER A 6 4.15 7.17 2.64
N ASN A 7 2.92 7.37 3.11
CA ASN A 7 2.13 6.43 3.90
C ASN A 7 0.65 6.84 3.89
N ASP A 8 -0.20 6.13 4.62
CA ASP A 8 -1.60 6.52 4.88
C ASP A 8 -1.89 6.83 6.36
N ASP A 9 -0.99 6.50 7.27
CA ASP A 9 -1.13 6.82 8.70
C ASP A 9 -0.84 8.30 9.02
N GLY A 10 -0.24 9.04 8.08
CA GLY A 10 0.13 10.44 8.21
C GLY A 10 1.61 10.66 8.51
N PHE A 11 2.11 11.89 8.26
CA PHE A 11 3.54 12.23 8.31
C PHE A 11 4.19 12.11 9.70
N ARG A 12 3.39 12.07 10.78
CA ARG A 12 3.87 11.92 12.17
C ARG A 12 3.84 10.49 12.68
N ALA A 13 3.30 9.54 11.91
CA ALA A 13 3.18 8.16 12.33
C ALA A 13 4.56 7.52 12.57
N ASP A 14 4.66 6.68 13.59
CA ASP A 14 5.92 6.02 13.96
C ASP A 14 6.50 5.21 12.79
N GLY A 15 5.64 4.57 12.00
CA GLY A 15 6.04 3.76 10.85
C GLY A 15 6.83 4.52 9.78
N ILE A 16 6.37 5.73 9.39
CA ILE A 16 7.09 6.53 8.38
C ILE A 16 8.37 7.13 8.94
N VAL A 17 8.37 7.49 10.24
CA VAL A 17 9.57 8.00 10.92
C VAL A 17 10.64 6.91 11.01
N ALA A 18 10.27 5.69 11.39
CA ALA A 18 11.18 4.54 11.43
C ALA A 18 11.71 4.17 10.05
N LEU A 19 10.85 4.18 9.03
CA LEU A 19 11.24 3.92 7.65
C LEU A 19 12.27 4.95 7.14
N TYR A 20 12.00 6.24 7.36
CA TYR A 20 12.94 7.30 7.01
C TYR A 20 14.29 7.12 7.73
N ALA A 21 14.26 6.88 9.05
CA ALA A 21 15.47 6.68 9.85
C ALA A 21 16.31 5.50 9.36
N ALA A 22 15.65 4.41 8.92
CA ALA A 22 16.33 3.23 8.39
C ALA A 22 17.00 3.47 7.03
N LEU A 23 16.42 4.33 6.17
CA LEU A 23 16.86 4.48 4.78
C LEU A 23 17.74 5.71 4.51
N LYS A 24 17.68 6.76 5.34
CA LYS A 24 18.43 8.02 5.13
C LYS A 24 19.94 7.86 5.03
N ASP A 25 20.52 6.81 5.60
CA ASP A 25 21.96 6.55 5.58
C ASP A 25 22.41 5.79 4.31
N ILE A 26 21.46 5.24 3.55
CA ILE A 26 21.75 4.43 2.34
C ILE A 26 21.24 5.06 1.05
N ALA A 27 20.41 6.09 1.15
CA ALA A 27 19.83 6.80 0.00
C ALA A 27 19.50 8.26 0.35
N ASP A 28 19.32 9.07 -0.69
CA ASP A 28 18.73 10.42 -0.58
C ASP A 28 17.22 10.27 -0.50
N VAL A 29 16.65 10.55 0.66
CA VAL A 29 15.25 10.26 0.99
C VAL A 29 14.44 11.53 1.14
N GLU A 30 13.39 11.65 0.36
CA GLU A 30 12.36 12.68 0.50
C GLU A 30 11.06 12.06 1.04
N VAL A 31 10.40 12.76 1.96
CA VAL A 31 9.11 12.33 2.55
C VAL A 31 8.02 13.31 2.15
N VAL A 32 6.96 12.79 1.52
CA VAL A 32 5.73 13.52 1.23
C VAL A 32 4.55 12.64 1.64
N ALA A 33 3.84 13.00 2.69
CA ALA A 33 2.83 12.16 3.32
C ALA A 33 1.57 12.94 3.69
N PRO A 34 0.43 12.29 3.95
CA PRO A 34 -0.78 12.96 4.40
C PRO A 34 -0.60 13.68 5.74
N GLU A 35 -1.34 14.78 5.91
CA GLU A 35 -1.39 15.51 7.18
C GLU A 35 -2.00 14.66 8.30
N HIS A 36 -3.02 13.89 7.98
CA HIS A 36 -3.78 13.05 8.91
C HIS A 36 -3.86 11.61 8.43
N ASN A 37 -4.34 10.72 9.31
CA ASN A 37 -4.59 9.33 8.95
C ASN A 37 -5.67 9.24 7.87
N ASN A 38 -5.37 8.52 6.79
CA ASN A 38 -6.20 8.29 5.61
C ASN A 38 -6.45 6.79 5.37
N SER A 39 -6.55 5.99 6.42
CA SER A 39 -6.83 4.55 6.31
C SER A 39 -8.08 4.29 5.46
N ALA A 40 -8.04 3.23 4.67
CA ALA A 40 -9.11 2.79 3.77
C ALA A 40 -9.51 3.80 2.67
N LYS A 41 -8.62 4.69 2.26
CA LYS A 41 -8.85 5.64 1.14
C LYS A 41 -8.48 5.06 -0.23
N SER A 42 -7.91 3.86 -0.30
CA SER A 42 -7.47 3.26 -1.55
C SER A 42 -6.50 4.20 -2.31
N ASN A 43 -6.56 4.21 -3.64
CA ASN A 43 -5.82 5.11 -4.53
C ASN A 43 -6.65 6.32 -5.01
N ALA A 44 -7.51 6.85 -4.16
CA ALA A 44 -8.35 8.00 -4.49
C ALA A 44 -7.52 9.28 -4.70
N LEU A 45 -7.88 10.06 -5.74
CA LEU A 45 -7.31 11.39 -6.00
C LEU A 45 -8.31 12.50 -5.67
N THR A 46 -7.80 13.58 -5.09
CA THR A 46 -8.56 14.79 -4.75
C THR A 46 -8.60 15.74 -5.93
N LEU A 47 -9.71 15.74 -6.69
CA LEU A 47 -9.86 16.53 -7.92
C LEU A 47 -10.68 17.82 -7.76
N HIS A 48 -11.42 17.98 -6.67
CA HIS A 48 -12.42 19.06 -6.52
C HIS A 48 -12.03 20.14 -5.52
N THR A 49 -10.94 19.95 -4.79
CA THR A 49 -10.43 20.93 -3.81
C THR A 49 -8.93 21.12 -3.97
N PRO A 50 -8.40 22.32 -3.70
CA PRO A 50 -6.95 22.55 -3.75
C PRO A 50 -6.24 21.77 -2.65
N LEU A 51 -5.05 21.30 -2.97
CA LEU A 51 -4.13 20.65 -2.03
C LEU A 51 -3.06 21.65 -1.59
N TYR A 52 -2.78 21.65 -0.29
CA TYR A 52 -1.77 22.49 0.34
C TYR A 52 -0.62 21.64 0.82
N VAL A 53 0.60 22.06 0.49
CA VAL A 53 1.82 21.39 0.91
C VAL A 53 2.51 22.25 1.97
N ASN A 54 2.76 21.64 3.12
CA ASN A 54 3.47 22.27 4.22
C ASN A 54 4.74 21.48 4.55
N ARG A 55 5.62 22.07 5.35
CA ARG A 55 6.86 21.44 5.82
C ARG A 55 6.87 21.40 7.33
N ALA A 56 7.15 20.22 7.89
CA ALA A 56 7.30 20.01 9.33
C ALA A 56 8.74 20.31 9.80
N ASP A 57 8.93 20.45 11.11
CA ASP A 57 10.25 20.75 11.72
C ASP A 57 11.29 19.67 11.43
N ASN A 58 10.88 18.42 11.28
CA ASN A 58 11.74 17.31 10.90
C ASN A 58 12.10 17.28 9.38
N GLY A 59 11.64 18.27 8.63
CA GLY A 59 11.89 18.40 7.20
C GLY A 59 10.90 17.68 6.30
N PHE A 60 10.01 16.84 6.84
CA PHE A 60 8.99 16.13 6.05
C PHE A 60 7.99 17.11 5.44
N ARG A 61 7.56 16.84 4.22
CA ARG A 61 6.43 17.54 3.60
C ARG A 61 5.14 16.80 3.90
N TYR A 62 4.06 17.53 4.17
CA TYR A 62 2.76 16.96 4.37
C TYR A 62 1.68 17.70 3.59
N VAL A 63 0.65 16.95 3.19
CA VAL A 63 -0.41 17.41 2.30
C VAL A 63 -1.77 17.13 2.95
N ASN A 64 -2.72 18.05 2.83
CA ASN A 64 -4.12 17.85 3.23
C ASN A 64 -4.90 16.98 2.24
N GLY A 65 -4.28 15.91 1.75
CA GLY A 65 -4.79 15.00 0.73
C GLY A 65 -4.64 13.54 1.10
N THR A 66 -4.94 12.68 0.14
CA THR A 66 -4.79 11.24 0.25
C THR A 66 -3.32 10.81 0.09
N PRO A 67 -2.97 9.56 0.42
CA PRO A 67 -1.64 9.02 0.12
C PRO A 67 -1.26 9.09 -1.37
N ALA A 68 -2.21 8.79 -2.27
CA ALA A 68 -2.01 8.91 -3.71
C ALA A 68 -1.76 10.37 -4.13
N ASP A 69 -2.52 11.34 -3.57
CA ASP A 69 -2.27 12.77 -3.82
C ASP A 69 -0.86 13.18 -3.45
N CYS A 70 -0.35 12.69 -2.32
CA CYS A 70 0.99 13.01 -1.85
C CYS A 70 2.07 12.56 -2.85
N VAL A 71 1.96 11.33 -3.36
CA VAL A 71 2.88 10.80 -4.38
C VAL A 71 2.69 11.53 -5.70
N HIS A 72 1.44 11.75 -6.13
CA HIS A 72 1.12 12.46 -7.37
C HIS A 72 1.76 13.86 -7.40
N ILE A 73 1.50 14.68 -6.38
CA ILE A 73 2.05 16.04 -6.27
C ILE A 73 3.58 16.00 -6.19
N ALA A 74 4.14 15.06 -5.44
CA ALA A 74 5.58 14.91 -5.34
C ALA A 74 6.22 14.72 -6.72
N LEU A 75 5.65 13.83 -7.53
CA LEU A 75 6.20 13.45 -8.83
C LEU A 75 5.92 14.48 -9.94
N THR A 76 4.81 15.22 -9.83
CA THR A 76 4.39 16.16 -10.89
C THR A 76 4.75 17.62 -10.62
N GLY A 77 5.11 17.99 -9.37
CA GLY A 77 5.31 19.39 -9.03
C GLY A 77 6.35 19.70 -7.96
N LEU A 78 6.53 18.85 -6.94
CA LEU A 78 7.36 19.21 -5.78
C LEU A 78 8.83 18.80 -5.93
N LEU A 79 9.08 17.65 -6.55
CA LEU A 79 10.42 17.13 -6.74
C LEU A 79 10.92 17.60 -8.10
N GLY A 80 11.98 18.40 -8.17
CA GLY A 80 12.61 18.76 -9.44
C GLY A 80 13.36 17.60 -10.12
N TYR A 81 13.08 16.35 -9.73
CA TYR A 81 13.72 15.13 -10.21
C TYR A 81 12.76 13.94 -10.10
N ARG A 82 13.05 12.87 -10.82
CA ARG A 82 12.36 11.59 -10.71
C ARG A 82 13.07 10.71 -9.68
N PRO A 83 12.40 10.21 -8.62
CA PRO A 83 13.00 9.24 -7.71
C PRO A 83 13.20 7.89 -8.40
N ASP A 84 14.16 7.13 -7.90
CA ASP A 84 14.48 5.78 -8.39
C ASP A 84 13.52 4.74 -7.82
N LEU A 85 12.94 5.02 -6.64
CA LEU A 85 12.06 4.11 -5.91
C LEU A 85 11.01 4.91 -5.12
N VAL A 86 9.78 4.42 -5.09
CA VAL A 86 8.72 4.88 -4.18
C VAL A 86 8.48 3.82 -3.12
N ILE A 87 8.47 4.21 -1.84
CA ILE A 87 8.12 3.30 -0.74
C ILE A 87 6.98 3.93 0.06
N SER A 88 5.89 3.21 0.21
CA SER A 88 4.76 3.61 1.04
C SER A 88 4.71 2.76 2.31
N GLY A 89 4.71 3.39 3.48
CA GLY A 89 4.66 2.71 4.77
C GLY A 89 5.57 3.35 5.83
N ILE A 90 5.90 2.64 6.91
CA ILE A 90 5.41 1.30 7.28
C ILE A 90 4.00 1.45 7.84
N ASN A 91 3.03 0.71 7.29
CA ASN A 91 1.65 0.74 7.76
C ASN A 91 1.47 -0.02 9.08
N ASN A 92 0.60 0.49 9.95
CA ASN A 92 0.24 -0.15 11.21
C ASN A 92 -0.92 -1.14 11.02
N GLY A 93 -0.60 -2.33 10.59
CA GLY A 93 -1.53 -3.40 10.26
C GLY A 93 -1.29 -3.95 8.86
N ALA A 94 -1.69 -5.19 8.64
CA ALA A 94 -1.49 -5.90 7.39
C ALA A 94 -2.34 -5.33 6.24
N ASN A 95 -1.80 -5.42 5.02
CA ASN A 95 -2.52 -5.24 3.77
C ASN A 95 -2.39 -6.53 2.96
N MET A 96 -3.27 -7.50 3.20
CA MET A 96 -3.24 -8.84 2.61
C MET A 96 -4.58 -9.20 1.96
N GLY A 97 -4.54 -10.12 1.00
CA GLY A 97 -5.72 -10.55 0.26
C GLY A 97 -6.47 -9.37 -0.37
N ASP A 98 -7.80 -9.40 -0.29
CA ASP A 98 -8.68 -8.38 -0.89
C ASP A 98 -8.53 -6.98 -0.24
N ASP A 99 -7.96 -6.88 0.99
CA ASP A 99 -7.73 -5.59 1.65
C ASP A 99 -6.75 -4.69 0.91
N THR A 100 -5.88 -5.25 0.07
CA THR A 100 -4.99 -4.48 -0.81
C THR A 100 -5.75 -3.48 -1.67
N LEU A 101 -7.01 -3.77 -2.04
CA LEU A 101 -7.86 -2.89 -2.86
C LEU A 101 -8.32 -1.64 -2.11
N TYR A 102 -8.42 -1.70 -0.79
CA TYR A 102 -8.86 -0.59 0.06
C TYR A 102 -7.70 0.17 0.70
N SER A 103 -6.49 -0.36 0.63
CA SER A 103 -5.32 0.17 1.31
C SER A 103 -4.83 1.48 0.71
N GLY A 104 -4.71 2.52 1.53
CA GLY A 104 -4.05 3.77 1.15
C GLY A 104 -2.53 3.60 1.00
N THR A 105 -1.91 2.70 1.79
CA THR A 105 -0.49 2.34 1.67
C THR A 105 -0.20 1.74 0.30
N VAL A 106 -1.01 0.75 -0.13
CA VAL A 106 -0.89 0.14 -1.45
C VAL A 106 -1.21 1.17 -2.54
N GLY A 107 -2.23 2.02 -2.34
CA GLY A 107 -2.61 3.08 -3.28
C GLY A 107 -1.48 4.08 -3.55
N ALA A 108 -0.75 4.53 -2.53
CA ALA A 108 0.40 5.41 -2.71
C ALA A 108 1.55 4.74 -3.48
N ALA A 109 1.85 3.47 -3.19
CA ALA A 109 2.84 2.72 -3.96
C ALA A 109 2.39 2.50 -5.41
N MET A 110 1.10 2.21 -5.62
CA MET A 110 0.49 2.06 -6.95
C MET A 110 0.61 3.35 -7.76
N GLU A 111 0.41 4.52 -7.15
CA GLU A 111 0.58 5.80 -7.81
C GLU A 111 2.02 5.98 -8.33
N GLY A 112 3.03 5.66 -7.52
CA GLY A 112 4.42 5.66 -7.96
C GLY A 112 4.68 4.71 -9.14
N PHE A 113 4.11 3.52 -9.09
CA PHE A 113 4.21 2.54 -10.17
C PHE A 113 3.54 3.03 -11.47
N LEU A 114 2.40 3.70 -11.40
CA LEU A 114 1.70 4.27 -12.56
C LEU A 114 2.53 5.36 -13.25
N PHE A 115 3.37 6.08 -12.51
CA PHE A 115 4.39 6.97 -13.07
C PHE A 115 5.62 6.24 -13.63
N GLY A 116 5.60 4.91 -13.67
CA GLY A 116 6.67 4.08 -14.21
C GLY A 116 7.87 3.94 -13.27
N ILE A 117 7.71 4.17 -11.98
CA ILE A 117 8.75 4.05 -10.96
C ILE A 117 8.55 2.73 -10.20
N PRO A 118 9.62 1.94 -9.94
CA PRO A 118 9.51 0.82 -9.01
C PRO A 118 8.91 1.24 -7.67
N ALA A 119 7.99 0.46 -7.13
CA ALA A 119 7.29 0.85 -5.92
C ALA A 119 7.05 -0.32 -4.95
N ILE A 120 7.08 -0.01 -3.65
CA ILE A 120 6.87 -0.98 -2.57
C ILE A 120 5.85 -0.40 -1.59
N ALA A 121 4.79 -1.15 -1.32
CA ALA A 121 3.94 -0.96 -0.15
C ALA A 121 4.47 -1.83 0.99
N VAL A 122 4.68 -1.26 2.17
CA VAL A 122 5.21 -1.96 3.34
C VAL A 122 4.24 -1.86 4.50
N SER A 123 3.88 -2.99 5.07
CA SER A 123 2.99 -3.09 6.22
C SER A 123 3.60 -3.97 7.30
N GLN A 124 3.43 -3.60 8.57
CA GLN A 124 3.69 -4.49 9.69
C GLN A 124 2.39 -5.23 10.04
N ILE A 125 2.45 -6.57 10.07
CA ILE A 125 1.31 -7.41 10.43
C ILE A 125 1.00 -7.19 11.91
N ASP A 126 -0.29 -7.21 12.25
CA ASP A 126 -0.84 -6.84 13.55
C ASP A 126 -0.62 -5.36 13.93
N LYS A 127 -1.61 -4.80 14.62
CA LYS A 127 -1.54 -3.43 15.09
C LYS A 127 -0.65 -3.31 16.33
N GLY A 128 -0.03 -2.17 16.46
CA GLY A 128 0.93 -1.86 17.52
C GLY A 128 2.37 -1.93 17.01
N TRP A 129 3.25 -1.22 17.67
CA TRP A 129 4.62 -1.02 17.22
C TRP A 129 5.66 -1.79 18.05
N ALA A 130 5.27 -2.94 18.62
CA ALA A 130 6.14 -3.70 19.53
C ALA A 130 7.51 -4.07 18.91
N HIS A 131 7.55 -4.29 17.59
CA HIS A 131 8.76 -4.69 16.86
C HIS A 131 8.99 -3.85 15.59
N LEU A 132 8.63 -2.57 15.61
CA LEU A 132 8.78 -1.67 14.47
C LEU A 132 10.24 -1.57 13.98
N ASP A 133 11.21 -1.58 14.89
CA ASP A 133 12.63 -1.54 14.54
C ASP A 133 13.04 -2.76 13.70
N GLY A 134 12.51 -3.93 14.00
CA GLY A 134 12.73 -5.15 13.22
C GLY A 134 12.12 -5.07 11.80
N ALA A 135 10.93 -4.47 11.69
CA ALA A 135 10.32 -4.21 10.39
C ALA A 135 11.14 -3.20 9.58
N ALA A 136 11.55 -2.09 10.17
CA ALA A 136 12.38 -1.07 9.52
C ALA A 136 13.77 -1.62 9.09
N SER A 137 14.41 -2.43 9.93
CA SER A 137 15.66 -3.15 9.63
C SER A 137 15.48 -4.10 8.45
N THR A 138 14.36 -4.82 8.40
CA THR A 138 14.04 -5.73 7.29
C THR A 138 13.89 -4.97 5.98
N VAL A 139 13.20 -3.83 5.96
CA VAL A 139 13.08 -2.97 4.77
C VAL A 139 14.43 -2.43 4.33
N LYS A 140 15.25 -1.93 5.28
CA LYS A 140 16.61 -1.46 4.98
C LYS A 140 17.42 -2.53 4.27
N ARG A 141 17.45 -3.75 4.82
CA ARG A 141 18.18 -4.89 4.25
C ARG A 141 17.66 -5.26 2.86
N MET A 142 16.34 -5.26 2.67
CA MET A 142 15.72 -5.52 1.36
C MET A 142 16.14 -4.48 0.32
N VAL A 143 16.07 -3.19 0.64
CA VAL A 143 16.46 -2.09 -0.26
C VAL A 143 17.96 -2.15 -0.56
N GLN A 144 18.83 -2.42 0.42
CA GLN A 144 20.26 -2.60 0.20
C GLN A 144 20.56 -3.75 -0.78
N GLN A 145 19.88 -4.89 -0.64
CA GLN A 145 20.04 -6.01 -1.57
C GLN A 145 19.54 -5.66 -2.97
N MET A 146 18.45 -4.92 -3.09
CA MET A 146 17.94 -4.46 -4.39
C MET A 146 18.93 -3.53 -5.08
N ILE A 147 19.58 -2.63 -4.33
CA ILE A 147 20.63 -1.75 -4.85
C ILE A 147 21.84 -2.57 -5.31
N GLN A 148 22.33 -3.48 -4.47
CA GLN A 148 23.52 -4.29 -4.76
C GLN A 148 23.34 -5.20 -5.98
N GLN A 149 22.11 -5.68 -6.21
CA GLN A 149 21.77 -6.55 -7.34
C GLN A 149 21.28 -5.79 -8.58
N ASP A 150 21.30 -4.45 -8.55
CA ASP A 150 20.86 -3.59 -9.65
C ASP A 150 19.41 -3.90 -10.11
N LEU A 151 18.50 -4.14 -9.16
CA LEU A 151 17.10 -4.45 -9.45
C LEU A 151 16.22 -3.20 -9.62
N ILE A 152 16.76 -2.01 -9.31
CA ILE A 152 16.05 -0.73 -9.36
C ILE A 152 16.47 0.01 -10.63
N GLY A 153 15.49 0.48 -11.43
CA GLY A 153 15.75 1.32 -12.59
C GLY A 153 15.58 0.66 -13.97
N HIS A 154 15.46 -0.68 -14.07
CA HIS A 154 15.33 -1.34 -15.38
C HIS A 154 13.90 -1.33 -15.93
N ARG A 155 12.93 -1.63 -15.11
CA ARG A 155 11.49 -1.57 -15.44
C ARG A 155 10.69 -1.37 -14.16
N PRO A 156 9.51 -0.72 -14.22
CA PRO A 156 8.67 -0.58 -13.05
C PRO A 156 8.14 -1.95 -12.59
N TRP A 157 8.06 -2.12 -11.30
CA TRP A 157 7.40 -3.23 -10.61
C TRP A 157 6.71 -2.69 -9.36
N LEU A 158 5.68 -3.38 -8.90
CA LEU A 158 4.92 -3.05 -7.69
C LEU A 158 4.92 -4.25 -6.76
N LEU A 159 5.47 -4.08 -5.56
CA LEU A 159 5.50 -5.11 -4.52
C LEU A 159 4.66 -4.68 -3.33
N ASN A 160 3.88 -5.61 -2.81
CA ASN A 160 3.24 -5.49 -1.51
C ASN A 160 4.00 -6.38 -0.52
N VAL A 161 4.52 -5.78 0.54
CA VAL A 161 5.37 -6.44 1.53
C VAL A 161 4.70 -6.35 2.89
N ASN A 162 4.45 -7.50 3.50
CA ASN A 162 3.92 -7.60 4.85
C ASN A 162 4.95 -8.27 5.76
N ILE A 163 5.30 -7.61 6.86
CA ILE A 163 6.36 -8.03 7.78
C ILE A 163 5.71 -8.41 9.12
N PRO A 164 5.98 -9.62 9.65
CA PRO A 164 5.45 -10.04 10.94
C PRO A 164 5.88 -9.09 12.08
N ASN A 165 4.97 -8.80 13.01
CA ASN A 165 5.25 -8.03 14.22
C ASN A 165 5.94 -8.92 15.27
N LEU A 166 7.14 -9.37 14.94
CA LEU A 166 7.96 -10.29 15.73
C LEU A 166 9.34 -9.66 16.01
N PRO A 167 10.04 -10.10 17.09
CA PRO A 167 11.45 -9.79 17.24
C PRO A 167 12.23 -10.13 15.96
N GLU A 168 13.19 -9.29 15.57
CA GLU A 168 13.93 -9.46 14.29
C GLU A 168 14.51 -10.85 14.12
N SER A 169 15.01 -11.46 15.22
CA SER A 169 15.57 -12.82 15.22
C SER A 169 14.56 -13.93 14.92
N GLN A 170 13.26 -13.65 15.01
CA GLN A 170 12.16 -14.59 14.75
C GLN A 170 11.51 -14.35 13.38
N ILE A 171 11.80 -13.24 12.72
CA ILE A 171 11.32 -12.95 11.36
C ILE A 171 12.01 -13.90 10.40
N LYS A 172 11.22 -14.75 9.73
CA LYS A 172 11.74 -15.70 8.76
C LYS A 172 12.01 -15.06 7.40
N SER A 173 12.78 -15.77 6.58
CA SER A 173 13.13 -15.34 5.21
C SER A 173 11.91 -15.00 4.37
N PRO A 174 12.04 -14.07 3.40
CA PRO A 174 10.94 -13.69 2.52
C PRO A 174 10.38 -14.89 1.73
N LYS A 175 9.04 -14.90 1.59
CA LYS A 175 8.31 -15.78 0.68
C LYS A 175 7.52 -14.96 -0.34
N VAL A 176 7.63 -15.32 -1.61
CA VAL A 176 6.77 -14.77 -2.66
C VAL A 176 5.46 -15.54 -2.65
N CYS A 177 4.35 -14.81 -2.51
CA CYS A 177 3.01 -15.38 -2.33
C CYS A 177 2.03 -14.70 -3.29
N ARG A 178 0.94 -15.40 -3.62
CA ARG A 178 -0.25 -14.77 -4.19
C ARG A 178 -1.09 -14.14 -3.06
N LEU A 179 -1.97 -13.22 -3.42
CA LEU A 179 -3.01 -12.76 -2.50
C LEU A 179 -3.95 -13.93 -2.15
N GLY A 180 -4.27 -14.06 -0.88
CA GLY A 180 -5.38 -14.89 -0.42
C GLY A 180 -6.73 -14.18 -0.60
N ARG A 181 -7.77 -14.66 0.09
CA ARG A 181 -9.09 -14.02 0.12
C ARG A 181 -9.48 -13.76 1.56
N ARG A 182 -9.97 -12.57 1.82
CA ARG A 182 -10.56 -12.27 3.11
C ARG A 182 -12.03 -12.70 3.12
N HIS A 183 -12.52 -13.11 4.28
CA HIS A 183 -13.95 -13.43 4.46
C HIS A 183 -14.79 -12.15 4.27
N ALA A 184 -16.08 -12.32 3.96
CA ALA A 184 -17.03 -11.21 4.01
C ALA A 184 -16.92 -10.49 5.37
N ALA A 185 -17.01 -9.17 5.34
CA ALA A 185 -16.91 -8.36 6.55
C ALA A 185 -17.94 -8.80 7.60
N GLU A 186 -17.58 -8.65 8.87
CA GLU A 186 -18.51 -8.82 9.99
C GLU A 186 -19.76 -7.94 9.78
N PRO A 187 -20.90 -8.33 10.35
CA PRO A 187 -22.12 -7.52 10.27
C PRO A 187 -21.90 -6.09 10.76
N VAL A 188 -22.65 -5.15 10.20
CA VAL A 188 -22.63 -3.76 10.67
C VAL A 188 -22.97 -3.67 12.15
N ILE A 189 -22.26 -2.83 12.87
CA ILE A 189 -22.55 -2.50 14.26
C ILE A 189 -23.52 -1.31 14.26
N THR A 190 -24.73 -1.54 14.78
CA THR A 190 -25.76 -0.50 14.87
C THR A 190 -25.70 0.16 16.26
N GLN A 191 -25.70 1.48 16.29
CA GLN A 191 -25.75 2.28 17.52
C GLN A 191 -26.78 3.41 17.36
N VAL A 192 -27.15 4.02 18.47
CA VAL A 192 -28.04 5.20 18.47
C VAL A 192 -27.25 6.35 19.10
N ASP A 193 -27.24 7.50 18.44
CA ASP A 193 -26.57 8.70 18.96
C ASP A 193 -27.39 9.32 20.13
N PRO A 194 -26.83 10.30 20.89
CA PRO A 194 -27.52 10.96 22.00
C PRO A 194 -28.80 11.71 21.59
N ARG A 195 -29.04 11.92 20.29
CA ARG A 195 -30.25 12.58 19.75
C ARG A 195 -31.28 11.58 19.25
N GLY A 196 -31.03 10.26 19.40
CA GLY A 196 -31.94 9.20 18.96
C GLY A 196 -31.78 8.81 17.48
N GLN A 197 -30.75 9.31 16.76
CA GLN A 197 -30.48 8.94 15.38
C GLN A 197 -29.70 7.63 15.32
N THR A 198 -30.17 6.69 14.49
CA THR A 198 -29.46 5.43 14.25
C THR A 198 -28.23 5.68 13.38
N MET A 199 -27.08 5.15 13.80
CA MET A 199 -25.83 5.16 13.05
C MET A 199 -25.26 3.75 12.91
N TYR A 200 -24.45 3.55 11.88
CA TYR A 200 -23.88 2.26 11.51
C TYR A 200 -22.38 2.35 11.39
N TRP A 201 -21.68 1.37 11.93
CA TRP A 201 -20.25 1.17 11.72
C TRP A 201 -20.05 -0.04 10.81
N ILE A 202 -19.13 0.07 9.85
CA ILE A 202 -18.68 -1.09 9.08
C ILE A 202 -18.01 -2.05 10.05
N GLY A 203 -18.43 -3.31 10.03
CA GLY A 203 -17.87 -4.36 10.87
C GLY A 203 -16.38 -4.61 10.55
N ALA A 204 -15.70 -5.27 11.46
CA ALA A 204 -14.32 -5.68 11.24
C ALA A 204 -14.20 -6.61 10.03
N ALA A 205 -13.05 -6.61 9.39
CA ALA A 205 -12.75 -7.64 8.42
C ALA A 205 -12.67 -9.01 9.14
N GLY A 206 -13.38 -10.01 8.62
CA GLY A 206 -13.37 -11.36 9.18
C GLY A 206 -12.05 -12.10 8.96
N ALA A 207 -11.99 -13.37 9.37
CA ALA A 207 -10.87 -14.25 9.11
C ALA A 207 -10.65 -14.46 7.59
N ALA A 208 -9.46 -14.92 7.21
CA ALA A 208 -9.19 -15.26 5.83
C ALA A 208 -10.09 -16.41 5.35
N MET A 209 -10.70 -16.24 4.17
CA MET A 209 -11.48 -17.28 3.51
C MET A 209 -10.60 -18.23 2.69
N ASP A 210 -9.48 -17.72 2.18
CA ASP A 210 -8.43 -18.49 1.52
C ASP A 210 -7.08 -18.14 2.16
N ASP A 211 -6.65 -18.97 3.09
CA ASP A 211 -5.35 -19.00 3.75
C ASP A 211 -4.54 -20.25 3.35
N SER A 212 -4.89 -20.89 2.24
CA SER A 212 -4.23 -22.11 1.76
C SER A 212 -2.75 -21.88 1.44
N ALA A 213 -2.00 -22.95 1.35
CA ALA A 213 -0.57 -22.90 1.02
C ALA A 213 -0.28 -22.07 -0.24
N GLY A 214 0.69 -21.15 -0.14
CA GLY A 214 1.06 -20.23 -1.21
C GLY A 214 0.35 -18.87 -1.16
N THR A 215 -0.57 -18.65 -0.21
CA THR A 215 -1.17 -17.35 0.06
C THR A 215 -0.30 -16.50 0.99
N ASP A 216 -0.53 -15.18 0.94
CA ASP A 216 0.05 -14.20 1.86
C ASP A 216 -0.33 -14.49 3.32
N PHE A 217 -1.60 -14.82 3.60
CA PHE A 217 -2.07 -15.20 4.94
C PHE A 217 -1.32 -16.40 5.49
N HIS A 218 -1.18 -17.47 4.70
CA HIS A 218 -0.48 -18.68 5.13
C HIS A 218 0.99 -18.43 5.47
N ALA A 219 1.69 -17.67 4.64
CA ALA A 219 3.10 -17.38 4.88
C ALA A 219 3.30 -16.44 6.07
N ALA A 220 2.38 -15.47 6.25
CA ALA A 220 2.36 -14.56 7.39
C ALA A 220 2.19 -15.30 8.72
N ASP A 221 1.22 -16.21 8.80
CA ASP A 221 0.96 -17.04 9.97
C ASP A 221 2.19 -17.87 10.38
N GLN A 222 2.99 -18.30 9.40
CA GLN A 222 4.26 -19.00 9.64
C GLN A 222 5.41 -18.07 10.06
N GLY A 223 5.23 -16.75 10.15
CA GLY A 223 6.25 -15.78 10.54
C GLY A 223 7.23 -15.38 9.43
N HIS A 224 6.88 -15.59 8.17
CA HIS A 224 7.68 -15.14 7.03
C HIS A 224 7.40 -13.68 6.68
N VAL A 225 8.41 -12.99 6.17
CA VAL A 225 8.17 -11.77 5.38
C VAL A 225 7.43 -12.18 4.12
N VAL A 226 6.29 -11.56 3.87
CA VAL A 226 5.45 -11.87 2.70
C VAL A 226 5.70 -10.85 1.61
N VAL A 227 5.96 -11.30 0.39
CA VAL A 227 6.16 -10.45 -0.78
C VAL A 227 5.18 -10.87 -1.86
N THR A 228 4.27 -9.97 -2.25
CA THR A 228 3.31 -10.21 -3.32
C THR A 228 3.52 -9.22 -4.45
N PRO A 229 3.96 -9.66 -5.64
CA PRO A 229 3.96 -8.82 -6.82
C PRO A 229 2.53 -8.48 -7.24
N LEU A 230 2.25 -7.18 -7.43
CA LEU A 230 0.92 -6.71 -7.82
C LEU A 230 0.86 -6.25 -9.27
N LYS A 231 -0.33 -6.31 -9.84
CA LYS A 231 -0.69 -5.72 -11.14
C LYS A 231 -1.79 -4.67 -10.93
N VAL A 232 -1.77 -3.63 -11.75
CA VAL A 232 -2.81 -2.58 -11.77
C VAL A 232 -3.78 -2.74 -12.95
N ASP A 233 -3.44 -3.60 -13.91
CA ASP A 233 -4.33 -3.92 -15.02
C ASP A 233 -5.44 -4.87 -14.54
N LEU A 234 -6.65 -4.34 -14.43
CA LEU A 234 -7.86 -5.07 -14.02
C LEU A 234 -8.60 -5.72 -15.20
N THR A 235 -8.04 -5.67 -16.40
CA THR A 235 -8.65 -6.27 -17.58
C THR A 235 -8.62 -7.79 -17.47
N GLU A 236 -9.78 -8.43 -17.61
CA GLU A 236 -9.89 -9.90 -17.72
C GLU A 236 -9.55 -10.34 -19.16
N HIS A 237 -8.25 -10.42 -19.45
CA HIS A 237 -7.73 -10.64 -20.79
C HIS A 237 -8.19 -11.95 -21.42
N ASP A 238 -8.34 -13.00 -20.62
CA ASP A 238 -8.71 -14.34 -21.09
C ASP A 238 -10.16 -14.42 -21.62
N HIS A 239 -11.01 -13.48 -21.20
CA HIS A 239 -12.42 -13.43 -21.58
C HIS A 239 -12.80 -12.34 -22.59
N LEU A 240 -11.85 -11.53 -23.07
CA LEU A 240 -12.13 -10.43 -24.02
C LEU A 240 -12.82 -10.91 -25.29
N GLN A 241 -12.36 -12.04 -25.86
CA GLN A 241 -12.95 -12.58 -27.09
C GLN A 241 -14.38 -13.08 -26.87
N ALA A 242 -14.64 -13.77 -25.76
CA ALA A 242 -15.96 -14.26 -25.42
C ALA A 242 -16.95 -13.10 -25.21
N TRP A 243 -16.53 -12.07 -24.51
CA TRP A 243 -17.34 -10.87 -24.30
C TRP A 243 -17.58 -10.10 -25.60
N SER A 244 -16.59 -10.00 -26.51
CA SER A 244 -16.75 -9.39 -27.83
C SER A 244 -17.85 -10.08 -28.65
N GLN A 245 -17.86 -11.41 -28.67
CA GLN A 245 -18.91 -12.18 -29.32
C GLN A 245 -20.28 -11.99 -28.68
N THR A 246 -20.33 -11.94 -27.35
CA THR A 246 -21.56 -11.70 -26.59
C THR A 246 -22.13 -10.31 -26.88
N CYS A 247 -21.29 -9.28 -26.84
CA CYS A 247 -21.71 -7.92 -27.15
C CYS A 247 -22.23 -7.78 -28.57
N SER A 248 -21.59 -8.43 -29.57
CA SER A 248 -22.08 -8.42 -30.94
C SER A 248 -23.50 -9.00 -31.06
N ARG A 249 -23.81 -10.07 -30.35
CA ARG A 249 -25.17 -10.64 -30.30
C ARG A 249 -26.19 -9.73 -29.64
N LEU A 250 -25.79 -9.04 -28.58
CA LEU A 250 -26.68 -8.11 -27.84
C LEU A 250 -27.08 -6.88 -28.65
N TRP A 251 -26.17 -6.39 -29.52
CA TRP A 251 -26.40 -5.15 -30.29
C TRP A 251 -26.99 -5.42 -31.71
N HIS A 252 -26.93 -6.66 -32.21
CA HIS A 252 -27.50 -6.97 -33.54
C HIS A 252 -28.93 -7.55 -33.52
N GLN A 253 -29.62 -7.58 -32.35
CA GLN A 253 -31.01 -8.06 -32.25
C GLN A 253 -32.08 -7.01 -32.57
N ASP A 254 -31.72 -5.71 -32.74
CA ASP A 254 -32.69 -4.63 -32.98
C ASP A 254 -32.84 -4.24 -34.45
N GLY A 255 -32.52 -5.13 -35.37
CA GLY A 255 -32.50 -4.84 -36.83
C GLY A 255 -33.16 -5.86 -37.72
N GLN A 256 -34.35 -6.43 -37.33
CA GLN A 256 -35.25 -7.11 -38.28
C GLN A 256 -36.69 -6.71 -38.07
#